data_fdc355426b8b995680ef96155b49d32a
#
_entry.id   fdc355426b8b995680ef96155b49d32a
#
_cell.length_a   1.000
_cell.length_b   1.000
_cell.length_c   1.000
_cell.angle_alpha   90.00
_cell.angle_beta   90.00
_cell.angle_gamma   90.00
#
_symmetry.space_group_name_H-M   'P 1'
#
loop_
_entity.id
_entity.type
_entity.pdbx_description
1 polymer ?
#
loop_
_entity_poly.entity_id
_entity_poly.type
_entity_poly.pdbx_seq_one_letter_code
_entity_poly.pdbx_strand_id
1 'polypeptide(L)'
;LENDDTAYEIGPFSGEIPHVYVSLDQKYDIEDVMAFVMMWNWYITNHGGQFAALPNLGEMIEINTSHDSIYFELPAGVLAYEVQIQHTPENITFGSLDSDGSVNASDTDIEQGTYNLINVPGENTLFTLPIDITGKEAEITFAIRAVGSDQAVLSQQTNKLTIENIPEQYALHPNYPNPFNPVTRIEYDLPEDAKVQLLIYDILGKQVNTLVNTSQKAGYKSVRWNGTNTQGRNVSAGMYFYHLRTKGYSKVRKMILLK
;
A
#
# COMPACT_ATOMS: atom_id res chain seq x y z
N LEU A 1 -34.99 -43.44 0.35
CA LEU A 1 -33.80 -42.56 0.34
C LEU A 1 -34.34 -41.16 0.44
N GLU A 2 -34.70 -40.78 1.65
CA GLU A 2 -35.04 -39.42 2.01
C GLU A 2 -33.73 -38.59 1.91
N ASN A 3 -33.76 -37.62 1.06
CA ASN A 3 -32.72 -36.60 1.01
C ASN A 3 -32.89 -35.77 2.28
N ASP A 4 -31.98 -35.93 3.19
CA ASP A 4 -31.89 -35.10 4.38
C ASP A 4 -31.20 -33.80 3.96
N ASP A 5 -32.00 -32.86 3.43
CA ASP A 5 -31.57 -31.54 3.00
C ASP A 5 -31.38 -30.54 4.18
N THR A 6 -31.35 -31.07 5.41
CA THR A 6 -31.14 -30.26 6.62
C THR A 6 -29.66 -29.90 6.84
N ALA A 7 -28.76 -30.31 5.94
CA ALA A 7 -27.32 -30.03 6.08
C ALA A 7 -26.92 -28.57 5.82
N TYR A 8 -27.88 -27.69 5.53
CA TYR A 8 -27.63 -26.27 5.26
C TYR A 8 -28.61 -25.33 5.99
N GLU A 9 -29.12 -25.74 7.14
CA GLU A 9 -29.74 -24.77 8.03
C GLU A 9 -28.66 -23.86 8.59
N ILE A 10 -28.46 -22.77 7.88
CA ILE A 10 -27.56 -21.68 8.30
C ILE A 10 -28.37 -20.80 9.24
N GLY A 11 -28.23 -21.05 10.54
CA GLY A 11 -28.67 -20.25 11.66
C GLY A 11 -30.05 -19.59 11.65
N PRO A 12 -30.46 -19.03 12.75
CA PRO A 12 -31.77 -18.43 12.86
C PRO A 12 -31.80 -17.03 12.22
N PHE A 13 -31.65 -16.93 10.94
CA PHE A 13 -31.97 -15.70 10.23
C PHE A 13 -33.34 -15.83 9.57
N SER A 14 -34.09 -14.75 9.53
CA SER A 14 -35.39 -14.67 8.87
C SER A 14 -35.42 -13.49 7.92
N GLY A 15 -36.02 -13.64 6.78
CA GLY A 15 -36.19 -12.63 5.78
C GLY A 15 -35.61 -13.02 4.42
N GLU A 16 -35.92 -12.22 3.42
CA GLU A 16 -35.37 -12.35 2.08
C GLU A 16 -34.35 -11.23 1.84
N ILE A 17 -33.26 -11.54 1.10
CA ILE A 17 -32.29 -10.51 0.69
C ILE A 17 -33.06 -9.38 -0.02
N PRO A 18 -32.89 -8.08 0.35
CA PRO A 18 -31.84 -7.50 1.20
C PRO A 18 -32.18 -7.38 2.71
N HIS A 19 -33.24 -7.98 3.16
CA HIS A 19 -33.76 -7.83 4.53
C HIS A 19 -33.50 -9.09 5.36
N VAL A 20 -32.26 -9.53 5.40
CA VAL A 20 -31.84 -10.63 6.29
C VAL A 20 -31.67 -10.08 7.70
N TYR A 21 -32.44 -10.61 8.64
CA TYR A 21 -32.34 -10.29 10.08
C TYR A 21 -31.58 -11.42 10.75
N VAL A 22 -30.42 -11.11 11.31
CA VAL A 22 -29.70 -12.05 12.19
C VAL A 22 -30.33 -12.00 13.56
N SER A 23 -30.75 -13.12 14.10
CA SER A 23 -31.21 -13.23 15.48
C SER A 23 -29.97 -13.36 16.36
N LEU A 24 -29.69 -12.33 17.17
CA LEU A 24 -28.56 -12.35 18.10
C LEU A 24 -28.80 -13.39 19.18
N ASP A 25 -28.18 -14.55 19.07
CA ASP A 25 -28.20 -15.60 20.09
C ASP A 25 -27.05 -15.48 21.12
N GLN A 26 -26.26 -14.40 21.04
CA GLN A 26 -25.06 -14.12 21.84
C GLN A 26 -23.89 -15.10 21.58
N LYS A 27 -23.93 -15.82 20.48
CA LYS A 27 -22.82 -16.60 19.98
C LYS A 27 -22.38 -16.02 18.65
N TYR A 28 -21.10 -15.80 18.54
CA TYR A 28 -20.47 -15.36 17.28
C TYR A 28 -19.94 -16.61 16.59
N ASP A 29 -20.69 -17.11 15.61
CA ASP A 29 -20.33 -18.32 14.89
C ASP A 29 -20.38 -18.12 13.36
N ILE A 30 -20.18 -19.21 12.64
CA ILE A 30 -20.12 -19.18 11.18
C ILE A 30 -21.44 -18.71 10.55
N GLU A 31 -22.55 -18.80 11.27
CA GLU A 31 -23.88 -18.44 10.80
C GLU A 31 -24.01 -16.92 10.66
N ASP A 32 -23.46 -16.17 11.62
CA ASP A 32 -23.39 -14.70 11.55
C ASP A 32 -22.54 -14.21 10.39
N VAL A 33 -21.40 -14.89 10.16
CA VAL A 33 -20.52 -14.60 9.04
C VAL A 33 -21.20 -14.87 7.70
N MET A 34 -21.92 -15.97 7.57
CA MET A 34 -22.61 -16.30 6.32
C MET A 34 -23.76 -15.35 6.02
N ALA A 35 -24.53 -14.94 7.02
CA ALA A 35 -25.56 -13.92 6.86
C ALA A 35 -24.96 -12.59 6.37
N PHE A 36 -23.85 -12.20 6.95
CA PHE A 36 -23.11 -11.00 6.54
C PHE A 36 -22.55 -11.13 5.12
N VAL A 37 -21.93 -12.25 4.77
CA VAL A 37 -21.40 -12.52 3.41
C VAL A 37 -22.53 -12.51 2.37
N MET A 38 -23.70 -13.06 2.68
CA MET A 38 -24.86 -13.03 1.77
C MET A 38 -25.36 -11.60 1.56
N MET A 39 -25.48 -10.81 2.63
CA MET A 39 -25.85 -9.38 2.54
C MET A 39 -24.81 -8.58 1.76
N TRP A 40 -23.52 -8.86 1.97
CA TRP A 40 -22.41 -8.27 1.26
C TRP A 40 -22.45 -8.55 -0.24
N ASN A 41 -22.56 -9.81 -0.63
CA ASN A 41 -22.66 -10.21 -2.04
C ASN A 41 -23.88 -9.56 -2.72
N TRP A 42 -25.00 -9.49 -2.01
CA TRP A 42 -26.17 -8.78 -2.51
C TRP A 42 -25.87 -7.28 -2.68
N TYR A 43 -25.26 -6.64 -1.69
CA TYR A 43 -24.91 -5.22 -1.74
C TYR A 43 -23.96 -4.92 -2.90
N ILE A 44 -22.87 -5.66 -3.03
CA ILE A 44 -21.91 -5.52 -4.13
C ILE A 44 -22.60 -5.70 -5.48
N THR A 45 -23.42 -6.74 -5.62
CA THR A 45 -24.10 -7.06 -6.88
C THR A 45 -25.09 -5.97 -7.29
N ASN A 46 -25.80 -5.36 -6.33
CA ASN A 46 -26.87 -4.41 -6.62
C ASN A 46 -26.42 -2.95 -6.59
N HIS A 47 -25.29 -2.64 -5.97
CA HIS A 47 -24.76 -1.27 -5.83
C HIS A 47 -23.44 -1.06 -6.56
N GLY A 48 -22.98 -2.05 -7.33
CA GLY A 48 -21.79 -1.92 -8.19
C GLY A 48 -20.47 -1.77 -7.42
N GLY A 49 -20.39 -2.27 -6.19
CA GLY A 49 -19.16 -2.25 -5.42
C GLY A 49 -18.61 -0.87 -5.05
N GLN A 50 -19.40 0.19 -5.14
CA GLN A 50 -18.95 1.57 -4.88
C GLN A 50 -18.93 1.92 -3.38
N PHE A 51 -18.41 1.03 -2.56
CA PHE A 51 -18.21 1.29 -1.14
C PHE A 51 -17.28 2.48 -0.88
N ALA A 52 -16.25 2.61 -1.71
CA ALA A 52 -15.28 3.72 -1.65
C ALA A 52 -15.86 5.14 -1.90
N ALA A 53 -17.12 5.24 -2.28
CA ALA A 53 -17.81 6.53 -2.51
C ALA A 53 -18.73 6.96 -1.35
N LEU A 54 -18.80 6.16 -0.27
CA LEU A 54 -19.68 6.48 0.86
C LEU A 54 -19.10 7.62 1.71
N PRO A 55 -19.94 8.47 2.32
CA PRO A 55 -19.48 9.53 3.21
C PRO A 55 -18.90 8.97 4.50
N ASN A 56 -17.98 9.71 5.10
CA ASN A 56 -17.42 9.35 6.40
C ASN A 56 -18.50 9.50 7.50
N LEU A 57 -18.62 8.49 8.34
CA LEU A 57 -19.57 8.43 9.46
C LEU A 57 -18.90 7.81 10.69
N GLY A 58 -19.33 8.22 11.89
CA GLY A 58 -18.90 7.65 13.15
C GLY A 58 -17.46 8.01 13.54
N GLU A 59 -16.86 7.15 14.35
CA GLU A 59 -15.49 7.31 14.83
C GLU A 59 -14.49 7.01 13.69
N MET A 60 -13.49 7.87 13.55
CA MET A 60 -12.47 7.68 12.50
C MET A 60 -11.43 6.66 12.95
N ILE A 61 -11.23 5.65 12.11
CA ILE A 61 -10.20 4.62 12.31
C ILE A 61 -8.87 5.17 11.79
N GLU A 62 -7.83 5.07 12.61
CA GLU A 62 -6.47 5.41 12.19
C GLU A 62 -5.92 4.28 11.30
N ILE A 63 -5.62 4.62 10.03
CA ILE A 63 -5.06 3.69 9.06
C ILE A 63 -3.62 4.07 8.84
N ASN A 64 -2.71 3.16 9.11
CA ASN A 64 -1.29 3.33 8.96
C ASN A 64 -0.75 2.37 7.91
N THR A 65 0.35 2.75 7.26
CA THR A 65 1.00 1.93 6.24
C THR A 65 2.50 1.82 6.49
N SER A 66 3.05 0.65 6.24
CA SER A 66 4.47 0.42 6.04
C SER A 66 4.72 -0.01 4.59
N HIS A 67 5.96 -0.32 4.24
CA HIS A 67 6.30 -0.79 2.89
C HIS A 67 5.73 -2.19 2.58
N ASP A 68 5.35 -2.95 3.58
CA ASP A 68 4.94 -4.36 3.51
C ASP A 68 3.58 -4.64 4.16
N SER A 69 2.94 -3.64 4.77
CA SER A 69 1.70 -3.85 5.53
C SER A 69 0.82 -2.62 5.60
N ILE A 70 -0.50 -2.85 5.63
CA ILE A 70 -1.51 -1.86 6.06
C ILE A 70 -2.00 -2.32 7.42
N TYR A 71 -2.02 -1.42 8.40
CA TYR A 71 -2.51 -1.73 9.73
C TYR A 71 -3.49 -0.66 10.22
N PHE A 72 -4.51 -1.11 10.94
CA PHE A 72 -5.57 -0.27 11.48
C PHE A 72 -6.08 -0.83 12.80
N GLU A 73 -6.55 0.06 13.66
CA GLU A 73 -7.13 -0.28 14.96
C GLU A 73 -8.63 0.04 14.95
N LEU A 74 -9.45 -0.95 15.32
CA LEU A 74 -10.88 -0.79 15.37
C LEU A 74 -11.33 -0.14 16.69
N PRO A 75 -12.39 0.68 16.68
CA PRO A 75 -13.00 1.17 17.91
C PRO A 75 -13.60 0.04 18.73
N ALA A 76 -13.80 0.30 20.03
CA ALA A 76 -14.43 -0.68 20.90
C ALA A 76 -15.89 -0.97 20.48
N GLY A 77 -16.31 -2.22 20.66
CA GLY A 77 -17.67 -2.66 20.37
C GLY A 77 -17.97 -2.99 18.91
N VAL A 78 -16.95 -3.05 18.06
CA VAL A 78 -17.11 -3.55 16.69
C VAL A 78 -17.43 -5.04 16.72
N LEU A 79 -18.55 -5.41 16.12
CA LEU A 79 -18.97 -6.79 15.93
C LEU A 79 -18.41 -7.36 14.62
N ALA A 80 -18.49 -6.58 13.55
CA ALA A 80 -17.97 -6.96 12.25
C ALA A 80 -17.47 -5.72 11.50
N TYR A 81 -16.55 -5.93 10.58
CA TYR A 81 -16.11 -4.89 9.68
C TYR A 81 -15.82 -5.43 8.28
N GLU A 82 -15.91 -4.53 7.34
CA GLU A 82 -15.56 -4.78 5.95
C GLU A 82 -14.51 -3.78 5.49
N VAL A 83 -13.59 -4.23 4.66
CA VAL A 83 -12.57 -3.41 4.02
C VAL A 83 -12.68 -3.63 2.52
N GLN A 84 -12.70 -2.54 1.78
CA GLN A 84 -12.54 -2.56 0.33
C GLN A 84 -11.33 -1.72 -0.06
N ILE A 85 -10.45 -2.30 -0.85
CA ILE A 85 -9.28 -1.62 -1.38
C ILE A 85 -9.38 -1.61 -2.91
N GLN A 86 -9.36 -0.40 -3.49
CA GLN A 86 -9.18 -0.21 -4.92
C GLN A 86 -7.74 0.16 -5.20
N HIS A 87 -7.14 -0.48 -6.17
CA HIS A 87 -5.73 -0.32 -6.53
C HIS A 87 -5.52 -0.51 -8.03
N THR A 88 -4.35 -0.09 -8.52
CA THR A 88 -3.93 -0.44 -9.88
C THR A 88 -3.53 -1.91 -9.90
N PRO A 89 -4.13 -2.77 -10.74
CA PRO A 89 -4.01 -4.23 -10.67
C PRO A 89 -2.58 -4.78 -10.66
N GLU A 90 -1.65 -4.10 -11.33
CA GLU A 90 -0.29 -4.59 -11.53
C GLU A 90 0.71 -4.20 -10.43
N ASN A 91 0.29 -3.37 -9.46
CA ASN A 91 1.22 -2.71 -8.56
C ASN A 91 1.20 -3.21 -7.12
N ILE A 92 0.21 -3.97 -6.72
CA ILE A 92 0.06 -4.44 -5.34
C ILE A 92 -0.62 -5.79 -5.28
N THR A 93 -0.16 -6.65 -4.38
CA THR A 93 -0.82 -7.90 -3.99
C THR A 93 -1.04 -7.92 -2.48
N PHE A 94 -2.05 -8.66 -2.04
CA PHE A 94 -2.46 -8.74 -0.65
C PHE A 94 -2.22 -10.14 -0.11
N GLY A 95 -1.66 -10.22 1.10
CA GLY A 95 -1.56 -11.45 1.88
C GLY A 95 -2.83 -11.73 2.66
N SER A 96 -2.80 -12.82 3.43
CA SER A 96 -3.88 -13.12 4.37
C SER A 96 -3.82 -12.18 5.56
N LEU A 97 -4.98 -11.71 6.00
CA LEU A 97 -5.08 -10.92 7.24
C LEU A 97 -4.56 -11.75 8.41
N ASP A 98 -3.63 -11.19 9.17
CA ASP A 98 -3.22 -11.79 10.44
C ASP A 98 -4.30 -11.50 11.48
N SER A 99 -5.02 -12.56 11.88
CA SER A 99 -6.18 -12.47 12.76
C SER A 99 -6.14 -13.60 13.77
N ASP A 100 -5.72 -13.30 14.98
CA ASP A 100 -5.77 -14.24 16.09
C ASP A 100 -7.22 -14.44 16.56
N GLY A 101 -7.80 -15.60 16.20
CA GLY A 101 -9.14 -16.00 16.62
C GLY A 101 -10.31 -15.32 15.92
N SER A 102 -10.10 -14.57 14.84
CA SER A 102 -11.16 -13.98 14.05
C SER A 102 -11.56 -14.84 12.86
N VAL A 103 -12.82 -14.72 12.44
CA VAL A 103 -13.32 -15.33 11.20
C VAL A 103 -13.22 -14.29 10.09
N ASN A 104 -12.51 -14.62 9.02
CA ASN A 104 -12.34 -13.71 7.89
C ASN A 104 -12.66 -14.40 6.56
N ALA A 105 -13.13 -13.61 5.61
CA ALA A 105 -13.28 -13.98 4.21
C ALA A 105 -12.75 -12.85 3.34
N SER A 106 -11.95 -13.17 2.35
CA SER A 106 -11.41 -12.20 1.40
C SER A 106 -11.61 -12.66 -0.04
N ASP A 107 -11.78 -11.71 -0.92
CA ASP A 107 -11.87 -11.89 -2.36
C ASP A 107 -11.02 -10.84 -3.08
N THR A 108 -10.38 -11.26 -4.15
CA THR A 108 -9.53 -10.39 -4.97
C THR A 108 -9.97 -10.46 -6.43
N ASP A 109 -10.48 -9.34 -6.95
CA ASP A 109 -10.72 -9.18 -8.38
C ASP A 109 -9.53 -8.47 -9.01
N ILE A 110 -8.64 -9.26 -9.62
CA ILE A 110 -7.41 -8.76 -10.25
C ILE A 110 -7.73 -7.89 -11.47
N GLU A 111 -8.80 -8.17 -12.23
CA GLU A 111 -9.16 -7.41 -13.43
C GLU A 111 -9.68 -6.02 -13.07
N GLN A 112 -10.44 -5.90 -12.01
CA GLN A 112 -10.98 -4.62 -11.53
C GLN A 112 -10.04 -3.90 -10.57
N GLY A 113 -8.98 -4.56 -10.08
CA GLY A 113 -8.07 -4.01 -9.09
C GLY A 113 -8.75 -3.75 -7.76
N THR A 114 -9.56 -4.72 -7.29
CA THR A 114 -10.23 -4.64 -6.01
C THR A 114 -9.84 -5.81 -5.10
N TYR A 115 -9.62 -5.49 -3.84
CA TYR A 115 -9.50 -6.45 -2.75
C TYR A 115 -10.60 -6.16 -1.74
N ASN A 116 -11.39 -7.17 -1.40
CA ASN A 116 -12.48 -7.08 -0.45
C ASN A 116 -12.19 -8.03 0.71
N LEU A 117 -12.40 -7.56 1.92
CA LEU A 117 -12.21 -8.33 3.14
C LEU A 117 -13.41 -8.10 4.06
N ILE A 118 -13.90 -9.18 4.64
CA ILE A 118 -14.88 -9.17 5.72
C ILE A 118 -14.27 -9.90 6.90
N ASN A 119 -14.41 -9.31 8.08
CA ASN A 119 -13.91 -9.92 9.29
C ASN A 119 -14.88 -9.73 10.46
N VAL A 120 -15.01 -10.78 11.26
CA VAL A 120 -15.61 -10.73 12.59
C VAL A 120 -14.47 -10.79 13.59
N PRO A 121 -14.10 -9.66 14.20
CA PRO A 121 -12.97 -9.61 15.11
C PRO A 121 -13.27 -10.42 16.37
N GLY A 122 -12.25 -11.14 16.86
CA GLY A 122 -12.28 -11.72 18.19
C GLY A 122 -12.06 -10.62 19.26
N GLU A 123 -11.14 -10.87 20.17
CA GLU A 123 -10.76 -9.86 21.19
C GLU A 123 -9.76 -8.81 20.66
N ASN A 124 -9.19 -9.03 19.47
CA ASN A 124 -8.21 -8.14 18.86
C ASN A 124 -8.86 -6.90 18.25
N THR A 125 -8.27 -5.75 18.51
CA THR A 125 -8.66 -4.48 17.87
C THR A 125 -7.67 -4.03 16.80
N LEU A 126 -6.42 -4.52 16.84
CA LEU A 126 -5.36 -4.17 15.88
C LEU A 126 -5.25 -5.26 14.81
N PHE A 127 -5.32 -4.83 13.54
CA PHE A 127 -5.26 -5.71 12.38
C PHE A 127 -4.12 -5.30 11.46
N THR A 128 -3.45 -6.31 10.90
CA THR A 128 -2.37 -6.14 9.94
C THR A 128 -2.68 -6.92 8.67
N LEU A 129 -2.77 -6.19 7.56
CA LEU A 129 -2.93 -6.76 6.22
C LEU A 129 -1.57 -6.69 5.51
N PRO A 130 -0.89 -7.83 5.30
CA PRO A 130 0.35 -7.87 4.54
C PRO A 130 0.12 -7.48 3.08
N ILE A 131 1.07 -6.75 2.50
CA ILE A 131 1.05 -6.33 1.10
C ILE A 131 2.43 -6.54 0.48
N ASP A 132 2.44 -6.78 -0.82
CA ASP A 132 3.66 -6.74 -1.64
C ASP A 132 3.44 -5.77 -2.80
N ILE A 133 4.39 -4.84 -2.98
CA ILE A 133 4.28 -3.76 -3.94
C ILE A 133 5.31 -3.95 -5.05
N THR A 134 4.81 -4.05 -6.27
CA THR A 134 5.63 -4.06 -7.48
C THR A 134 5.85 -2.64 -7.97
N GLY A 135 7.11 -2.20 -8.04
CA GLY A 135 7.44 -0.84 -8.45
C GLY A 135 7.88 0.05 -7.29
N LYS A 136 7.79 1.37 -7.47
CA LYS A 136 8.31 2.36 -6.50
C LYS A 136 7.28 2.80 -5.46
N GLU A 137 6.03 2.81 -5.86
CA GLU A 137 4.91 3.23 -5.03
C GLU A 137 3.61 2.60 -5.53
N ALA A 138 2.63 2.46 -4.67
CA ALA A 138 1.28 2.08 -5.01
C ALA A 138 0.29 3.10 -4.43
N GLU A 139 -0.64 3.57 -5.26
CA GLU A 139 -1.77 4.35 -4.80
C GLU A 139 -2.97 3.42 -4.60
N ILE A 140 -3.60 3.52 -3.44
CA ILE A 140 -4.80 2.77 -3.10
C ILE A 140 -5.89 3.69 -2.58
N THR A 141 -7.13 3.29 -2.80
CA THR A 141 -8.28 3.82 -2.07
C THR A 141 -8.74 2.77 -1.09
N PHE A 142 -8.55 3.03 0.19
CA PHE A 142 -8.92 2.15 1.30
C PHE A 142 -10.22 2.63 1.90
N ALA A 143 -11.25 1.80 1.86
CA ALA A 143 -12.52 2.06 2.50
C ALA A 143 -12.78 1.01 3.57
N ILE A 144 -13.27 1.44 4.73
CA ILE A 144 -13.62 0.57 5.85
C ILE A 144 -14.98 0.95 6.41
N ARG A 145 -15.75 -0.06 6.79
CA ARG A 145 -17.01 0.09 7.51
C ARG A 145 -17.06 -0.90 8.64
N ALA A 146 -17.29 -0.41 9.86
CA ALA A 146 -17.40 -1.21 11.07
C ALA A 146 -18.79 -1.04 11.69
N VAL A 147 -19.36 -2.13 12.13
CA VAL A 147 -20.72 -2.18 12.73
C VAL A 147 -20.68 -2.78 14.12
N GLY A 148 -21.53 -2.26 15.00
CA GLY A 148 -21.74 -2.78 16.35
C GLY A 148 -22.86 -3.81 16.46
N SER A 149 -23.07 -4.33 17.66
CA SER A 149 -24.06 -5.38 17.95
C SER A 149 -25.53 -4.95 17.73
N ASP A 150 -25.80 -3.66 17.68
CA ASP A 150 -27.12 -3.08 17.37
C ASP A 150 -27.27 -2.75 15.88
N GLN A 151 -26.37 -3.22 15.04
CA GLN A 151 -26.27 -2.92 13.62
C GLN A 151 -25.97 -1.43 13.30
N ALA A 152 -25.66 -0.64 14.32
CA ALA A 152 -25.23 0.73 14.13
C ALA A 152 -23.86 0.77 13.43
N VAL A 153 -23.71 1.69 12.48
CA VAL A 153 -22.41 1.97 11.88
C VAL A 153 -21.58 2.75 12.90
N LEU A 154 -20.56 2.07 13.45
CA LEU A 154 -19.64 2.68 14.41
C LEU A 154 -18.56 3.51 13.71
N SER A 155 -18.12 3.04 12.55
CA SER A 155 -17.18 3.76 11.69
C SER A 155 -17.44 3.46 10.24
N GLN A 156 -17.31 4.47 9.40
CA GLN A 156 -17.30 4.34 7.93
C GLN A 156 -16.44 5.44 7.36
N GLN A 157 -15.42 5.08 6.61
CA GLN A 157 -14.51 6.06 6.03
C GLN A 157 -13.86 5.56 4.75
N THR A 158 -13.39 6.52 3.97
CA THR A 158 -12.61 6.28 2.75
C THR A 158 -11.36 7.15 2.75
N ASN A 159 -10.21 6.53 2.58
CA ASN A 159 -8.90 7.17 2.59
C ASN A 159 -8.17 6.86 1.28
N LYS A 160 -7.49 7.87 0.73
CA LYS A 160 -6.50 7.66 -0.31
C LYS A 160 -5.13 7.56 0.34
N LEU A 161 -4.43 6.49 0.05
CA LEU A 161 -3.12 6.19 0.63
C LEU A 161 -2.11 5.99 -0.49
N THR A 162 -0.92 6.52 -0.30
CA THR A 162 0.24 6.22 -1.14
C THR A 162 1.22 5.41 -0.30
N ILE A 163 1.53 4.21 -0.76
CA ILE A 163 2.45 3.30 -0.09
C ILE A 163 3.74 3.29 -0.88
N GLU A 164 4.83 3.74 -0.25
CA GLU A 164 6.15 3.75 -0.88
C GLU A 164 6.81 2.39 -0.71
N ASN A 165 7.27 1.81 -1.81
CA ASN A 165 8.11 0.63 -1.78
C ASN A 165 9.53 1.03 -1.36
N ILE A 166 10.14 0.26 -0.47
CA ILE A 166 11.51 0.47 -0.02
C ILE A 166 12.42 -0.56 -0.70
N PRO A 167 13.48 -0.12 -1.40
CA PRO A 167 14.40 -1.05 -2.02
C PRO A 167 15.15 -1.89 -0.98
N GLU A 168 15.37 -3.17 -1.27
CA GLU A 168 16.07 -4.09 -0.36
C GLU A 168 17.57 -3.80 -0.22
N GLN A 169 18.18 -3.15 -1.23
CA GLN A 169 19.60 -2.93 -1.29
C GLN A 169 19.95 -1.55 -1.81
N TYR A 170 21.11 -1.03 -1.38
CA TYR A 170 21.68 0.15 -1.99
C TYR A 170 22.00 -0.10 -3.46
N ALA A 171 21.58 0.78 -4.34
CA ALA A 171 21.97 0.77 -5.74
C ALA A 171 22.29 2.17 -6.26
N LEU A 172 23.19 2.25 -7.23
CA LEU A 172 23.40 3.43 -8.07
C LEU A 172 23.17 3.01 -9.50
N HIS A 173 22.16 3.59 -10.14
CA HIS A 173 21.76 3.22 -11.49
C HIS A 173 22.55 3.97 -12.57
N PRO A 174 22.59 3.46 -13.82
CA PRO A 174 23.08 4.23 -14.95
C PRO A 174 22.29 5.53 -15.10
N ASN A 175 22.99 6.62 -15.35
CA ASN A 175 22.31 7.88 -15.66
C ASN A 175 21.60 7.82 -17.01
N TYR A 176 20.48 8.50 -17.13
CA TYR A 176 19.72 8.55 -18.38
C TYR A 176 19.26 9.97 -18.70
N PRO A 177 19.45 10.41 -19.96
CA PRO A 177 20.19 9.75 -21.04
C PRO A 177 21.71 9.70 -20.77
N ASN A 178 22.41 8.76 -21.44
CA ASN A 178 23.88 8.68 -21.48
C ASN A 178 24.32 8.09 -22.83
N PRO A 179 25.00 8.86 -23.72
CA PRO A 179 25.43 10.26 -23.54
C PRO A 179 24.29 11.25 -23.40
N PHE A 180 24.56 12.42 -22.76
CA PHE A 180 23.54 13.44 -22.49
C PHE A 180 23.94 14.84 -22.94
N ASN A 181 22.95 15.77 -23.11
CA ASN A 181 23.16 17.15 -23.53
C ASN A 181 22.01 18.05 -23.02
N PRO A 182 22.25 19.03 -22.18
CA PRO A 182 23.24 19.03 -21.10
C PRO A 182 22.71 18.36 -19.82
N VAL A 183 21.48 17.80 -19.86
CA VAL A 183 20.76 17.28 -18.68
C VAL A 183 20.74 15.76 -18.68
N THR A 184 21.01 15.19 -17.52
CA THR A 184 20.82 13.76 -17.26
C THR A 184 20.21 13.56 -15.88
N ARG A 185 19.52 12.42 -15.70
CA ARG A 185 18.98 11.98 -14.43
C ARG A 185 19.83 10.84 -13.88
N ILE A 186 20.14 10.90 -12.61
CA ILE A 186 20.84 9.89 -11.85
C ILE A 186 19.85 9.34 -10.82
N GLU A 187 19.63 8.04 -10.84
CA GLU A 187 18.76 7.33 -9.91
C GLU A 187 19.60 6.47 -8.97
N TYR A 188 19.15 6.34 -7.72
CA TYR A 188 19.78 5.51 -6.70
C TYR A 188 18.78 5.08 -5.65
N ASP A 189 19.06 3.95 -5.01
CA ASP A 189 18.18 3.29 -4.08
C ASP A 189 18.77 3.29 -2.68
N LEU A 190 17.90 3.56 -1.69
CA LEU A 190 18.25 3.61 -0.28
C LEU A 190 17.34 2.63 0.48
N PRO A 191 17.87 1.50 0.99
CA PRO A 191 17.08 0.54 1.76
C PRO A 191 16.78 1.04 3.19
N GLU A 192 17.46 2.06 3.64
CA GLU A 192 17.32 2.65 4.97
C GLU A 192 17.58 4.17 4.94
N ASP A 193 17.15 4.87 5.97
CA ASP A 193 17.47 6.29 6.17
C ASP A 193 18.99 6.47 6.24
N ALA A 194 19.54 7.30 5.39
CA ALA A 194 20.98 7.45 5.29
C ALA A 194 21.43 8.89 5.03
N LYS A 195 22.63 9.23 5.53
CA LYS A 195 23.34 10.42 5.06
C LYS A 195 23.96 10.11 3.70
N VAL A 196 23.49 10.79 2.67
CA VAL A 196 23.85 10.56 1.27
C VAL A 196 24.76 11.68 0.78
N GLN A 197 25.84 11.29 0.08
CA GLN A 197 26.65 12.19 -0.75
C GLN A 197 26.63 11.67 -2.19
N LEU A 198 26.21 12.52 -3.13
CA LEU A 198 26.32 12.26 -4.57
C LEU A 198 27.17 13.35 -5.20
N LEU A 199 28.34 12.96 -5.65
CA LEU A 199 29.41 13.84 -6.08
C LEU A 199 29.76 13.59 -7.55
N ILE A 200 30.08 14.67 -8.28
CA ILE A 200 30.53 14.60 -9.67
C ILE A 200 32.03 14.92 -9.72
N TYR A 201 32.77 14.12 -10.49
CA TYR A 201 34.20 14.25 -10.72
C TYR A 201 34.52 14.30 -12.21
N ASP A 202 35.56 15.03 -12.57
CA ASP A 202 36.17 14.97 -13.89
C ASP A 202 37.12 13.72 -14.04
N ILE A 203 37.70 13.57 -15.21
CA ILE A 203 38.64 12.47 -15.52
C ILE A 203 39.96 12.51 -14.71
N LEU A 204 40.29 13.64 -14.11
CA LEU A 204 41.47 13.79 -13.26
C LEU A 204 41.14 13.54 -11.78
N GLY A 205 39.90 13.17 -11.46
CA GLY A 205 39.44 12.96 -10.08
C GLY A 205 39.18 14.26 -9.31
N LYS A 206 39.17 15.43 -9.97
CA LYS A 206 38.78 16.68 -9.34
C LYS A 206 37.26 16.76 -9.20
N GLN A 207 36.81 17.11 -8.00
CA GLN A 207 35.39 17.30 -7.74
C GLN A 207 34.85 18.50 -8.52
N VAL A 208 33.80 18.27 -9.29
CA VAL A 208 33.12 19.25 -10.14
C VAL A 208 31.87 19.80 -9.48
N ASN A 209 31.07 18.93 -8.91
CA ASN A 209 29.80 19.32 -8.28
C ASN A 209 29.46 18.39 -7.10
N THR A 210 28.57 18.88 -6.22
CA THR A 210 27.90 18.11 -5.19
C THR A 210 26.40 18.18 -5.46
N LEU A 211 25.81 17.08 -5.91
CA LEU A 211 24.39 17.04 -6.23
C LEU A 211 23.54 16.79 -4.98
N VAL A 212 24.04 15.95 -4.08
CA VAL A 212 23.39 15.63 -2.81
C VAL A 212 24.43 15.59 -1.70
N ASN A 213 24.12 16.17 -0.54
CA ASN A 213 24.91 16.06 0.70
C ASN A 213 23.98 16.30 1.89
N THR A 214 23.05 15.37 2.14
CA THR A 214 22.04 15.50 3.19
C THR A 214 21.58 14.13 3.67
N SER A 215 20.89 14.09 4.81
CA SER A 215 20.16 12.89 5.23
C SER A 215 18.89 12.76 4.40
N GLN A 216 18.62 11.56 3.94
CA GLN A 216 17.44 11.19 3.15
C GLN A 216 16.77 9.95 3.75
N LYS A 217 15.47 9.90 3.62
CA LYS A 217 14.66 8.72 3.95
C LYS A 217 14.94 7.58 2.97
N ALA A 218 14.73 6.36 3.41
CA ALA A 218 14.69 5.17 2.56
C ALA A 218 13.84 5.40 1.29
N GLY A 219 13.99 4.54 0.29
CA GLY A 219 13.22 4.61 -0.96
C GLY A 219 14.05 4.92 -2.20
N TYR A 220 13.37 4.95 -3.34
CA TYR A 220 13.95 5.24 -4.66
C TYR A 220 14.15 6.74 -4.84
N LYS A 221 15.36 7.16 -5.16
CA LYS A 221 15.75 8.56 -5.26
C LYS A 221 16.19 8.94 -6.67
N SER A 222 15.97 10.18 -7.03
CA SER A 222 16.35 10.71 -8.34
C SER A 222 16.84 12.13 -8.23
N VAL A 223 17.93 12.46 -8.94
CA VAL A 223 18.47 13.82 -9.03
C VAL A 223 18.89 14.13 -10.46
N ARG A 224 18.72 15.38 -10.88
CA ARG A 224 19.16 15.86 -12.19
C ARG A 224 20.50 16.55 -12.09
N TRP A 225 21.35 16.31 -13.06
CA TRP A 225 22.56 17.12 -13.30
C TRP A 225 22.46 17.78 -14.67
N ASN A 226 22.70 19.08 -14.73
CA ASN A 226 22.59 19.91 -15.91
C ASN A 226 23.96 20.31 -16.51
N GLY A 227 25.02 19.54 -16.26
CA GLY A 227 26.35 19.79 -16.79
C GLY A 227 27.02 21.06 -16.21
N THR A 228 26.73 21.38 -14.93
CA THR A 228 27.30 22.55 -14.25
C THR A 228 28.19 22.16 -13.09
N ASN A 229 29.15 23.05 -12.76
CA ASN A 229 29.95 22.94 -11.54
C ASN A 229 29.23 23.55 -10.33
N THR A 230 29.87 23.54 -9.14
CA THR A 230 29.32 24.09 -7.89
C THR A 230 29.03 25.60 -7.94
N GLN A 231 29.58 26.32 -8.94
CA GLN A 231 29.32 27.74 -9.16
C GLN A 231 28.23 28.00 -10.20
N GLY A 232 27.55 26.93 -10.67
CA GLY A 232 26.50 27.02 -11.69
C GLY A 232 27.05 27.28 -13.11
N ARG A 233 28.35 27.19 -13.36
CA ARG A 233 28.96 27.39 -14.68
C ARG A 233 28.96 26.06 -15.44
N ASN A 234 28.66 26.12 -16.73
CA ASN A 234 28.74 24.96 -17.59
C ASN A 234 30.16 24.38 -17.63
N VAL A 235 30.25 23.07 -17.59
CA VAL A 235 31.49 22.32 -17.73
C VAL A 235 31.71 21.91 -19.18
N SER A 236 32.92 21.53 -19.54
CA SER A 236 33.26 21.11 -20.90
C SER A 236 32.64 19.77 -21.23
N ALA A 237 32.34 19.54 -22.50
CA ALA A 237 32.01 18.19 -22.99
C ALA A 237 33.13 17.21 -22.64
N GLY A 238 32.76 15.97 -22.33
CA GLY A 238 33.72 14.96 -21.94
C GLY A 238 33.14 13.89 -21.01
N MET A 239 34.04 13.08 -20.49
CA MET A 239 33.71 12.02 -19.53
C MET A 239 33.75 12.56 -18.11
N TYR A 240 32.75 12.18 -17.34
CA TYR A 240 32.60 12.48 -15.91
C TYR A 240 32.29 11.21 -15.15
N PHE A 241 32.55 11.25 -13.85
CA PHE A 241 32.17 10.19 -12.92
C PHE A 241 31.22 10.74 -11.88
N TYR A 242 30.22 9.96 -11.49
CA TYR A 242 29.38 10.25 -10.35
C TYR A 242 29.55 9.17 -9.29
N HIS A 243 29.64 9.61 -8.05
CA HIS A 243 29.96 8.79 -6.90
C HIS A 243 28.91 8.94 -5.83
N LEU A 244 28.18 7.86 -5.57
CA LEU A 244 27.26 7.74 -4.43
C LEU A 244 28.01 7.18 -3.23
N ARG A 245 27.86 7.85 -2.09
CA ARG A 245 28.44 7.44 -0.80
C ARG A 245 27.41 7.54 0.30
N THR A 246 27.31 6.48 1.11
CA THR A 246 26.60 6.44 2.40
C THR A 246 27.54 5.86 3.44
N LYS A 247 27.07 5.65 4.69
CA LYS A 247 27.87 5.02 5.74
C LYS A 247 28.31 3.59 5.39
N GLY A 248 27.44 2.83 4.68
CA GLY A 248 27.65 1.42 4.36
C GLY A 248 27.84 1.12 2.87
N TYR A 249 27.75 2.13 1.98
CA TYR A 249 27.76 1.89 0.54
C TYR A 249 28.57 2.95 -0.20
N SER A 250 29.31 2.51 -1.22
CA SER A 250 30.10 3.37 -2.09
C SER A 250 30.13 2.79 -3.50
N LYS A 251 29.68 3.56 -4.49
CA LYS A 251 29.66 3.14 -5.90
C LYS A 251 29.94 4.31 -6.82
N VAL A 252 30.76 4.05 -7.84
CA VAL A 252 31.11 5.02 -8.89
C VAL A 252 30.60 4.53 -10.24
N ARG A 253 30.08 5.43 -11.05
CA ARG A 253 29.72 5.19 -12.45
C ARG A 253 30.24 6.32 -13.34
N LYS A 254 30.39 6.01 -14.64
CA LYS A 254 30.82 6.97 -15.67
C LYS A 254 29.63 7.50 -16.46
N MET A 255 29.75 8.72 -16.96
CA MET A 255 28.78 9.34 -17.87
C MET A 255 29.50 10.23 -18.90
N ILE A 256 28.84 10.53 -20.01
CA ILE A 256 29.43 11.28 -21.14
C ILE A 256 28.52 12.48 -21.43
N LEU A 257 29.07 13.68 -21.22
CA LEU A 257 28.43 14.94 -21.59
C LEU A 257 28.82 15.31 -23.03
N LEU A 258 27.81 15.48 -23.85
CA LEU A 258 27.95 16.04 -25.21
C LEU A 258 27.92 17.58 -25.14
N LYS A 259 28.27 18.18 -26.26
CA LYS A 259 28.27 19.65 -26.38
C LYS A 259 26.95 20.11 -27.01
#